data_db2248440295f8d5174184aa1482681b
#
_entry.id   db2248440295f8d5174184aa1482681b
#
_cell.length_a   1.000
_cell.length_b   1.000
_cell.length_c   1.000
_cell.angle_alpha   90.00
_cell.angle_beta   90.00
_cell.angle_gamma   90.00
#
_symmetry.space_group_name_H-M   'P 1'
#
loop_
_entity.id
_entity.type
_entity.pdbx_description
1 polymer ?
#
loop_
_entity_poly.entity_id
_entity_poly.type
_entity_poly.pdbx_seq_one_letter_code
_entity_poly.pdbx_strand_id
1 'polypeptide(L)'
;NPNHTITVPGNAGQVISTGGYNVANGGLYLDSGRGFTLSGEVKPDFCAPAVNVYGPGLRNRFVTMTGTSAAAAITAGACAQIMEWGLVKRNQIFMSSADIKNMLIRGADRADDRSYPNPSWGYGTLDVAFEDLRR
;
A
#
# COMPACT_ATOMS: atom_id res chain seq x y z
N ASN A 1 -22.58 -1.03 8.06
CA ASN A 1 -21.83 -1.71 7.00
C ASN A 1 -20.41 -1.12 6.98
N PRO A 2 -19.35 -1.89 7.27
CA PRO A 2 -17.99 -1.38 7.31
C PRO A 2 -17.40 -1.13 5.93
N ASN A 3 -18.09 -1.49 4.85
CA ASN A 3 -17.64 -1.31 3.48
C ASN A 3 -17.95 0.09 2.95
N HIS A 4 -17.30 0.51 1.88
CA HIS A 4 -17.43 1.83 1.26
C HIS A 4 -16.99 2.98 2.18
N THR A 5 -15.92 2.77 2.96
CA THR A 5 -15.38 3.77 3.89
C THR A 5 -14.08 4.42 3.38
N ILE A 6 -13.72 4.18 2.13
CA ILE A 6 -12.61 4.88 1.48
C ILE A 6 -13.04 6.32 1.19
N THR A 7 -12.30 7.27 1.75
CA THR A 7 -12.59 8.71 1.64
C THR A 7 -11.91 9.33 0.41
N VAL A 8 -12.43 10.49 -0.01
CA VAL A 8 -11.77 11.33 -1.03
C VAL A 8 -10.46 11.89 -0.46
N PRO A 9 -9.36 11.92 -1.22
CA PRO A 9 -9.20 11.54 -2.63
C PRO A 9 -8.82 10.06 -2.86
N GLY A 10 -8.74 9.24 -1.81
CA GLY A 10 -8.29 7.84 -1.90
C GLY A 10 -9.14 6.93 -2.80
N ASN A 11 -10.37 7.36 -3.10
CA ASN A 11 -11.28 6.65 -4.01
C ASN A 11 -11.02 6.93 -5.51
N ALA A 12 -10.10 7.83 -5.86
CA ALA A 12 -9.77 8.12 -7.25
C ALA A 12 -8.96 6.98 -7.89
N GLY A 13 -9.30 6.59 -9.11
CA GLY A 13 -8.70 5.44 -9.80
C GLY A 13 -7.18 5.57 -10.01
N GLN A 14 -6.70 6.79 -10.30
CA GLN A 14 -5.29 7.08 -10.54
C GLN A 14 -4.42 7.10 -9.26
N VAL A 15 -5.02 7.29 -8.11
CA VAL A 15 -4.33 7.38 -6.82
C VAL A 15 -3.99 5.98 -6.30
N ILE A 16 -2.82 5.80 -5.71
CA ILE A 16 -2.49 4.63 -4.92
C ILE A 16 -3.08 4.84 -3.53
N SER A 17 -4.06 4.02 -3.15
CA SER A 17 -4.65 4.08 -1.83
C SER A 17 -4.31 2.83 -1.02
N THR A 18 -3.85 3.04 0.20
CA THR A 18 -3.31 2.00 1.05
C THR A 18 -4.19 1.80 2.27
N GLY A 19 -4.62 0.56 2.50
CA GLY A 19 -5.16 0.13 3.77
C GLY A 19 -4.07 -0.18 4.79
N GLY A 20 -4.46 -0.50 6.02
CA GLY A 20 -3.52 -0.77 7.09
C GLY A 20 -3.67 -2.16 7.69
N TYR A 21 -2.55 -2.79 8.07
CA TYR A 21 -2.55 -4.02 8.85
C TYR A 21 -1.54 -4.00 9.99
N ASN A 22 -1.70 -4.91 10.94
CA ASN A 22 -0.78 -5.10 12.06
C ASN A 22 0.19 -6.25 11.75
N VAL A 23 1.46 -5.92 11.61
CA VAL A 23 2.53 -6.90 11.32
C VAL A 23 2.67 -7.94 12.43
N ALA A 24 2.42 -7.56 13.69
CA ALA A 24 2.65 -8.46 14.84
C ALA A 24 1.70 -9.67 14.86
N ASN A 25 0.47 -9.51 14.35
CA ASN A 25 -0.53 -10.58 14.35
C ASN A 25 -1.11 -10.91 12.96
N GLY A 26 -0.66 -10.21 11.91
CA GLY A 26 -1.17 -10.38 10.55
C GLY A 26 -2.62 -9.92 10.34
N GLY A 27 -3.24 -9.28 11.33
CA GLY A 27 -4.63 -8.85 11.28
C GLY A 27 -4.81 -7.49 10.62
N LEU A 28 -6.00 -7.26 10.05
CA LEU A 28 -6.37 -5.95 9.51
C LEU A 28 -6.39 -4.90 10.63
N TYR A 29 -5.90 -3.70 10.35
CA TYR A 29 -6.08 -2.56 11.26
C TYR A 29 -7.56 -2.17 11.30
N LEU A 30 -8.14 -2.07 12.49
CA LEU A 30 -9.59 -1.91 12.68
C LEU A 30 -10.16 -0.65 12.02
N ASP A 31 -9.40 0.44 12.08
CA ASP A 31 -9.79 1.73 11.49
C ASP A 31 -9.34 1.87 10.03
N SER A 32 -8.87 0.78 9.40
CA SER A 32 -8.54 0.80 7.98
C SER A 32 -9.81 1.00 7.15
N GLY A 33 -9.76 1.94 6.21
CA GLY A 33 -10.82 2.13 5.24
C GLY A 33 -11.03 0.88 4.39
N ARG A 34 -12.28 0.56 4.09
CA ARG A 34 -12.68 -0.63 3.32
C ARG A 34 -13.48 -0.22 2.08
N GLY A 35 -13.16 -0.89 0.98
CA GLY A 35 -13.85 -0.72 -0.29
C GLY A 35 -15.05 -1.71 -0.44
N PHE A 36 -15.48 -2.01 -1.60
CA PHE A 36 -15.03 -1.35 -2.83
C PHE A 36 -15.59 0.08 -2.87
N THR A 37 -15.14 0.91 -3.85
CA THR A 37 -15.78 2.22 -4.05
C THR A 37 -17.24 2.04 -4.49
N LEU A 38 -18.04 3.10 -4.40
CA LEU A 38 -19.43 3.08 -4.89
C LEU A 38 -19.50 2.86 -6.42
N SER A 39 -18.43 3.21 -7.15
CA SER A 39 -18.28 2.93 -8.58
C SER A 39 -17.80 1.51 -8.89
N GLY A 40 -17.55 0.69 -7.88
CA GLY A 40 -17.11 -0.70 -8.04
C GLY A 40 -15.61 -0.88 -8.20
N GLU A 41 -14.80 0.18 -8.10
CA GLU A 41 -13.35 0.07 -8.17
C GLU A 41 -12.77 -0.60 -6.92
N VAL A 42 -11.71 -1.39 -7.12
CA VAL A 42 -10.98 -2.02 -6.02
C VAL A 42 -10.18 -0.94 -5.28
N LYS A 43 -10.55 -0.72 -4.04
CA LYS A 43 -9.87 0.13 -3.07
C LYS A 43 -10.05 -0.47 -1.65
N PRO A 44 -9.04 -0.40 -0.76
CA PRO A 44 -7.69 0.09 -1.04
C PRO A 44 -7.01 -0.75 -2.14
N ASP A 45 -5.95 -0.24 -2.77
CA ASP A 45 -5.21 -1.03 -3.75
C ASP A 45 -4.51 -2.22 -3.08
N PHE A 46 -3.94 -2.01 -1.91
CA PHE A 46 -3.34 -3.04 -1.04
C PHE A 46 -3.23 -2.50 0.39
N CYS A 47 -2.75 -3.33 1.32
CA CYS A 47 -2.47 -2.93 2.70
C CYS A 47 -0.97 -2.85 2.97
N ALA A 48 -0.57 -1.94 3.85
CA ALA A 48 0.79 -1.82 4.36
C ALA A 48 0.80 -1.76 5.90
N PRO A 49 1.95 -1.93 6.57
CA PRO A 49 2.04 -1.82 8.02
C PRO A 49 1.47 -0.52 8.56
N ALA A 50 0.58 -0.60 9.56
CA ALA A 50 -0.13 0.55 10.10
C ALA A 50 -0.14 0.62 11.63
N VAL A 51 0.28 -0.42 12.31
CA VAL A 51 0.19 -0.50 13.79
C VAL A 51 1.59 -0.56 14.40
N ASN A 52 1.86 0.34 15.33
CA ASN A 52 3.15 0.46 16.02
C ASN A 52 4.34 0.56 15.06
N VAL A 53 4.18 1.29 13.98
CA VAL A 53 5.24 1.53 12.99
C VAL A 53 6.30 2.44 13.62
N TYR A 54 7.53 1.96 13.68
CA TYR A 54 8.66 2.70 14.23
C TYR A 54 9.28 3.59 13.15
N GLY A 55 9.44 4.87 13.44
CA GLY A 55 9.94 5.83 12.48
C GLY A 55 10.46 7.12 13.10
N PRO A 56 11.05 8.01 12.29
CA PRO A 56 11.57 9.29 12.77
C PRO A 56 10.46 10.18 13.30
N GLY A 57 10.74 10.84 14.41
CA GLY A 57 9.86 11.78 15.07
C GLY A 57 10.52 13.16 15.25
N LEU A 58 9.82 14.05 15.91
CA LEU A 58 10.32 15.40 16.20
C LEU A 58 11.56 15.35 17.12
N ARG A 59 12.41 16.39 17.01
CA ARG A 59 13.59 16.60 17.86
C ARG A 59 14.61 15.47 17.80
N ASN A 60 14.84 14.93 16.60
CA ASN A 60 15.81 13.85 16.36
C ASN A 60 15.58 12.60 17.23
N ARG A 61 14.32 12.22 17.39
CA ARG A 61 13.90 11.01 18.11
C ARG A 61 13.21 10.05 17.17
N PHE A 62 13.12 8.79 17.61
CA PHE A 62 12.26 7.81 16.99
C PHE A 62 11.01 7.62 17.83
N VAL A 63 9.88 7.41 17.15
CA VAL A 63 8.57 7.20 17.78
C VAL A 63 7.84 6.07 17.09
N THR A 64 6.86 5.50 17.77
CA THR A 64 5.91 4.57 17.15
C THR A 64 4.67 5.35 16.71
N MET A 65 4.13 4.99 15.54
CA MET A 65 2.93 5.59 14.98
C MET A 65 1.95 4.47 14.60
N THR A 66 0.67 4.71 14.85
CA THR A 66 -0.42 3.82 14.42
C THR A 66 -1.40 4.62 13.57
N GLY A 67 -1.77 4.07 12.42
CA GLY A 67 -2.73 4.66 11.49
C GLY A 67 -2.40 4.34 10.03
N THR A 68 -3.38 4.46 9.16
CA THR A 68 -3.18 4.31 7.71
C THR A 68 -2.26 5.39 7.12
N SER A 69 -2.03 6.50 7.84
CA SER A 69 -1.01 7.48 7.50
C SER A 69 0.41 6.89 7.52
N ALA A 70 0.71 5.99 8.47
CA ALA A 70 1.98 5.27 8.50
C ALA A 70 2.09 4.31 7.30
N ALA A 71 1.01 3.59 6.99
CA ALA A 71 0.93 2.73 5.80
C ALA A 71 1.18 3.52 4.50
N ALA A 72 0.58 4.70 4.38
CA ALA A 72 0.79 5.58 3.22
C ALA A 72 2.25 6.06 3.11
N ALA A 73 2.89 6.41 4.23
CA ALA A 73 4.30 6.82 4.25
C ALA A 73 5.24 5.68 3.83
N ILE A 74 5.01 4.45 4.31
CA ILE A 74 5.76 3.26 3.89
C ILE A 74 5.58 3.02 2.39
N THR A 75 4.35 3.12 1.89
CA THR A 75 4.05 2.97 0.46
C THR A 75 4.76 4.03 -0.38
N ALA A 76 4.81 5.28 0.08
CA ALA A 76 5.56 6.34 -0.60
C ALA A 76 7.07 6.01 -0.68
N GLY A 77 7.64 5.45 0.39
CA GLY A 77 9.02 4.96 0.39
C GLY A 77 9.24 3.84 -0.63
N ALA A 78 8.31 2.88 -0.73
CA ALA A 78 8.35 1.83 -1.73
C ALA A 78 8.27 2.39 -3.17
N CYS A 79 7.39 3.36 -3.41
CA CYS A 79 7.34 4.06 -4.69
C CYS A 79 8.67 4.73 -5.04
N ALA A 80 9.31 5.39 -4.08
CA ALA A 80 10.60 6.04 -4.29
C ALA A 80 11.70 5.03 -4.67
N GLN A 81 11.72 3.85 -4.07
CA GLN A 81 12.66 2.77 -4.43
C GLN A 81 12.41 2.26 -5.85
N ILE A 82 11.15 2.08 -6.26
CA ILE A 82 10.79 1.70 -7.63
C ILE A 82 11.23 2.78 -8.63
N MET A 83 11.01 4.05 -8.29
CA MET A 83 11.45 5.17 -9.13
C MET A 83 12.99 5.23 -9.23
N GLU A 84 13.71 4.99 -8.15
CA GLU A 84 15.18 4.89 -8.20
C GLU A 84 15.61 3.79 -9.18
N TRP A 85 15.04 2.61 -9.05
CA TRP A 85 15.35 1.50 -9.94
C TRP A 85 15.00 1.81 -11.41
N GLY A 86 13.81 2.34 -11.66
CA GLY A 86 13.34 2.61 -13.03
C GLY A 86 14.00 3.81 -13.67
N LEU A 87 13.89 4.97 -13.03
CA LEU A 87 14.30 6.25 -13.62
C LEU A 87 15.80 6.54 -13.41
N VAL A 88 16.29 6.41 -12.17
CA VAL A 88 17.68 6.79 -11.85
C VAL A 88 18.66 5.75 -12.39
N LYS A 89 18.40 4.47 -12.17
CA LYS A 89 19.20 3.36 -12.71
C LYS A 89 18.88 3.02 -14.17
N ARG A 90 17.92 3.75 -14.78
CA ARG A 90 17.56 3.66 -16.20
C ARG A 90 17.05 2.30 -16.66
N ASN A 91 16.46 1.49 -15.78
CA ASN A 91 15.87 0.21 -16.18
C ASN A 91 14.52 0.42 -16.91
N GLN A 92 13.80 1.50 -16.61
CA GLN A 92 12.54 1.89 -17.27
C GLN A 92 12.38 3.42 -17.26
N ILE A 93 13.02 4.08 -18.21
CA ILE A 93 13.15 5.55 -18.28
C ILE A 93 11.83 6.29 -18.55
N PHE A 94 10.80 5.60 -19.04
CA PHE A 94 9.47 6.16 -19.30
C PHE A 94 8.42 5.69 -18.30
N MET A 95 8.84 5.34 -17.08
CA MET A 95 7.96 4.88 -16.02
C MET A 95 6.92 5.94 -15.64
N SER A 96 5.65 5.57 -15.69
CA SER A 96 4.51 6.38 -15.26
C SER A 96 4.06 6.01 -13.84
N SER A 97 3.21 6.84 -13.24
CA SER A 97 2.56 6.51 -11.95
C SER A 97 1.69 5.24 -12.03
N ALA A 98 1.08 4.99 -13.20
CA ALA A 98 0.32 3.77 -13.44
C ALA A 98 1.22 2.52 -13.45
N ASP A 99 2.43 2.63 -13.98
CA ASP A 99 3.41 1.53 -13.97
C ASP A 99 3.80 1.19 -12.54
N ILE A 100 4.11 2.20 -11.71
CA ILE A 100 4.44 2.01 -10.30
C ILE A 100 3.29 1.33 -9.56
N LYS A 101 2.07 1.83 -9.74
CA LYS A 101 0.88 1.23 -9.13
C LYS A 101 0.70 -0.23 -9.53
N ASN A 102 0.84 -0.56 -10.81
CA ASN A 102 0.70 -1.91 -11.33
C ASN A 102 1.82 -2.83 -10.81
N MET A 103 3.04 -2.33 -10.65
CA MET A 103 4.15 -3.09 -10.06
C MET A 103 3.86 -3.45 -8.61
N LEU A 104 3.38 -2.49 -7.80
CA LEU A 104 3.02 -2.72 -6.41
C LEU A 104 1.85 -3.71 -6.27
N ILE A 105 0.83 -3.60 -7.13
CA ILE A 105 -0.31 -4.52 -7.12
C ILE A 105 0.11 -5.94 -7.52
N ARG A 106 0.96 -6.08 -8.52
CA ARG A 106 1.46 -7.40 -8.95
C ARG A 106 2.36 -8.05 -7.93
N GLY A 107 3.23 -7.27 -7.29
CA GLY A 107 4.14 -7.73 -6.25
C GLY A 107 3.49 -7.93 -4.88
N ALA A 108 2.22 -7.53 -4.69
CA ALA A 108 1.55 -7.67 -3.41
C ALA A 108 1.48 -9.13 -2.96
N ASP A 109 1.85 -9.39 -1.70
CA ASP A 109 1.76 -10.71 -1.10
C ASP A 109 0.30 -11.09 -0.80
N ARG A 110 -0.06 -12.32 -1.11
CA ARG A 110 -1.43 -12.85 -1.02
C ARG A 110 -1.47 -14.09 -0.16
N ALA A 111 -2.10 -13.98 1.00
CA ALA A 111 -2.30 -15.12 1.89
C ALA A 111 -3.28 -16.12 1.26
N ASP A 112 -2.98 -17.42 1.39
CA ASP A 112 -3.77 -18.52 0.78
C ASP A 112 -5.17 -18.67 1.38
N ASP A 113 -5.40 -18.11 2.57
CA ASP A 113 -6.67 -18.19 3.30
C ASP A 113 -7.73 -17.19 2.81
N ARG A 114 -7.42 -16.38 1.79
CA ARG A 114 -8.27 -15.28 1.31
C ARG A 114 -8.33 -15.23 -0.20
N SER A 115 -9.47 -14.77 -0.71
CA SER A 115 -9.59 -14.43 -2.13
C SER A 115 -9.24 -12.97 -2.38
N TYR A 116 -8.60 -12.70 -3.50
CA TYR A 116 -8.20 -11.34 -3.91
C TYR A 116 -8.70 -11.02 -5.33
N PRO A 117 -9.03 -9.74 -5.62
CA PRO A 117 -9.08 -8.63 -4.66
C PRO A 117 -10.28 -8.72 -3.72
N ASN A 118 -10.18 -8.11 -2.54
CA ASN A 118 -11.29 -8.00 -1.61
C ASN A 118 -11.38 -6.60 -0.95
N PRO A 119 -12.55 -6.22 -0.37
CA PRO A 119 -12.75 -4.87 0.13
C PRO A 119 -11.83 -4.46 1.29
N SER A 120 -11.29 -5.41 2.03
CA SER A 120 -10.48 -5.14 3.22
C SER A 120 -8.98 -5.03 2.91
N TRP A 121 -8.49 -5.87 2.02
CA TRP A 121 -7.07 -6.03 1.73
C TRP A 121 -6.67 -5.57 0.33
N GLY A 122 -7.64 -5.18 -0.51
CA GLY A 122 -7.39 -4.91 -1.92
C GLY A 122 -6.77 -6.10 -2.62
N TYR A 123 -5.61 -5.92 -3.23
CA TYR A 123 -4.85 -6.97 -3.93
C TYR A 123 -3.84 -7.72 -3.05
N GLY A 124 -3.78 -7.45 -1.75
CA GLY A 124 -2.87 -8.12 -0.81
C GLY A 124 -2.13 -7.16 0.11
N THR A 125 -0.99 -7.57 0.64
CA THR A 125 -0.11 -6.72 1.45
C THR A 125 1.08 -6.25 0.64
N LEU A 126 1.52 -5.02 0.92
CA LEU A 126 2.67 -4.42 0.28
C LEU A 126 3.89 -5.31 0.48
N ASP A 127 4.45 -5.79 -0.62
CA ASP A 127 5.75 -6.41 -0.69
C ASP A 127 6.60 -5.69 -1.74
N VAL A 128 7.80 -5.34 -1.35
CA VAL A 128 8.82 -4.73 -2.21
C VAL A 128 10.03 -5.67 -2.39
N ALA A 129 9.81 -6.97 -2.27
CA ALA A 129 10.80 -7.95 -2.64
C ALA A 129 11.05 -7.84 -4.16
N PHE A 130 12.10 -7.11 -4.51
CA PHE A 130 12.47 -6.75 -5.89
C PHE A 130 12.87 -7.94 -6.76
N GLU A 131 12.46 -9.15 -6.44
CA GLU A 131 12.77 -10.32 -7.26
C GLU A 131 12.20 -10.21 -8.68
N ASP A 132 11.00 -9.62 -8.82
CA ASP A 132 10.37 -9.39 -10.12
C ASP A 132 10.93 -8.19 -10.88
N LEU A 133 11.63 -7.28 -10.21
CA LEU A 133 12.31 -6.15 -10.84
C LEU A 133 13.68 -6.52 -11.42
N ARG A 134 14.15 -7.73 -11.19
CA ARG A 134 15.43 -8.26 -11.73
C ARG A 134 15.27 -9.07 -13.02
N ARG A 135 14.02 -9.26 -13.44
CA ARG A 135 13.71 -10.01 -14.68
C ARG A 135 13.44 -9.01 -15.83
#